data_49f92989c06eceae373132ee50687a8c
#
_entry.id   49f92989c06eceae373132ee50687a8c
#
_cell.length_a   1.000
_cell.length_b   1.000
_cell.length_c   1.000
_cell.angle_alpha   90.00
_cell.angle_beta   90.00
_cell.angle_gamma   90.00
#
_symmetry.space_group_name_H-M   'P 1'
#
loop_
_entity.id
_entity.type
_entity.pdbx_description
1 polymer ?
#
loop_
_entity_poly.entity_id
_entity_poly.type
_entity_poly.pdbx_seq_one_letter_code
_entity_poly.pdbx_strand_id
1 'polypeptide(L)'
;MKLLPLSFLIAFSVPAIAGLATPSDEKAVLAAEKQFNDGMVKSDPATVAKLLADDLSYFHSNGAMETKADVLKGISGKVKYTAIKFETTNVRQYGNTVITTHNVMFVTPTVSHHVFLTTVWAKQPSGWQMVARQATQLP
;
A
#
# COMPACT_ATOMS: atom_id res chain seq x y z
N MET A 1 38.55 -16.10 52.10
CA MET A 1 37.26 -15.93 51.48
C MET A 1 37.37 -14.72 50.54
N LYS A 2 37.54 -14.93 49.21
CA LYS A 2 37.71 -13.87 48.24
C LYS A 2 36.36 -13.56 47.61
N LEU A 3 35.85 -12.35 47.80
CA LEU A 3 34.62 -11.83 47.19
C LEU A 3 34.99 -11.41 45.73
N LEU A 4 34.34 -12.02 44.72
CA LEU A 4 34.38 -11.56 43.33
C LEU A 4 33.40 -10.37 43.16
N PRO A 5 33.75 -9.31 42.45
CA PRO A 5 32.83 -8.24 42.13
C PRO A 5 31.83 -8.70 41.04
N LEU A 6 30.56 -8.51 41.35
CA LEU A 6 29.43 -8.72 40.42
C LEU A 6 29.38 -7.53 39.47
N SER A 7 29.90 -7.70 38.22
CA SER A 7 29.81 -6.68 37.20
C SER A 7 28.37 -6.63 36.64
N PHE A 8 27.67 -5.58 36.96
CA PHE A 8 26.34 -5.29 36.38
C PHE A 8 26.51 -4.74 34.96
N LEU A 9 26.18 -5.55 33.96
CA LEU A 9 26.16 -5.11 32.57
C LEU A 9 24.83 -4.35 32.34
N ILE A 10 24.88 -3.02 32.30
CA ILE A 10 23.72 -2.21 31.91
C ILE A 10 23.62 -2.26 30.38
N ALA A 11 22.68 -3.02 29.87
CA ALA A 11 22.34 -3.00 28.44
C ALA A 11 21.58 -1.71 28.13
N PHE A 12 22.25 -0.76 27.48
CA PHE A 12 21.58 0.39 26.87
C PHE A 12 20.80 -0.09 25.66
N SER A 13 19.49 -0.18 25.77
CA SER A 13 18.61 -0.31 24.60
C SER A 13 18.56 1.03 23.89
N VAL A 14 19.23 1.13 22.76
CA VAL A 14 19.11 2.27 21.85
C VAL A 14 17.70 2.22 21.25
N PRO A 15 16.85 3.28 21.40
CA PRO A 15 15.57 3.30 20.71
C PRO A 15 15.83 3.24 19.21
N ALA A 16 15.18 2.29 18.52
CA ALA A 16 15.20 2.21 17.08
C ALA A 16 14.66 3.53 16.53
N ILE A 17 15.53 4.34 15.93
CA ILE A 17 15.13 5.53 15.17
C ILE A 17 14.20 5.02 14.06
N ALA A 18 12.97 5.56 13.99
CA ALA A 18 12.02 5.28 12.92
C ALA A 18 12.76 5.42 11.57
N GLY A 19 13.00 4.28 10.93
CA GLY A 19 13.92 4.20 9.81
C GLY A 19 13.39 4.96 8.61
N LEU A 20 14.27 5.71 7.98
CA LEU A 20 14.12 6.12 6.59
C LEU A 20 13.80 4.86 5.75
N ALA A 21 12.92 5.00 4.74
CA ALA A 21 12.58 3.90 3.84
C ALA A 21 13.86 3.20 3.38
N THR A 22 13.95 1.89 3.58
CA THR A 22 15.04 1.17 2.96
C THR A 22 14.72 1.06 1.46
N PRO A 23 15.71 1.21 0.57
CA PRO A 23 15.48 1.08 -0.88
C PRO A 23 14.80 -0.24 -1.26
N SER A 24 14.95 -1.29 -0.45
CA SER A 24 14.30 -2.59 -0.64
C SER A 24 12.81 -2.55 -0.31
N ASP A 25 12.40 -1.85 0.75
CA ASP A 25 11.00 -1.74 1.17
C ASP A 25 10.21 -0.82 0.22
N GLU A 26 10.77 0.32 -0.18
CA GLU A 26 10.21 1.19 -1.20
C GLU A 26 9.98 0.43 -2.52
N LYS A 27 11.01 -0.26 -3.01
CA LYS A 27 10.93 -1.05 -4.23
C LYS A 27 9.87 -2.16 -4.12
N ALA A 28 9.77 -2.81 -2.96
CA ALA A 28 8.79 -3.87 -2.73
C ALA A 28 7.35 -3.33 -2.75
N VAL A 29 7.10 -2.16 -2.12
CA VAL A 29 5.78 -1.52 -2.14
C VAL A 29 5.41 -1.05 -3.54
N LEU A 30 6.31 -0.39 -4.27
CA LEU A 30 6.05 0.04 -5.64
C LEU A 30 5.78 -1.15 -6.58
N ALA A 31 6.46 -2.29 -6.36
CA ALA A 31 6.18 -3.52 -7.09
C ALA A 31 4.80 -4.09 -6.74
N ALA A 32 4.40 -4.06 -5.46
CA ALA A 32 3.06 -4.47 -5.01
C ALA A 32 1.96 -3.57 -5.60
N GLU A 33 2.17 -2.26 -5.63
CA GLU A 33 1.24 -1.33 -6.28
C GLU A 33 1.10 -1.59 -7.78
N LYS A 34 2.22 -1.84 -8.46
CA LYS A 34 2.17 -2.22 -9.88
C LYS A 34 1.38 -3.50 -10.09
N GLN A 35 1.60 -4.54 -9.27
CA GLN A 35 0.84 -5.79 -9.34
C GLN A 35 -0.65 -5.56 -9.07
N PHE A 36 -1.00 -4.73 -8.09
CA PHE A 36 -2.38 -4.36 -7.81
C PHE A 36 -3.04 -3.72 -9.03
N ASN A 37 -2.40 -2.72 -9.63
CA ASN A 37 -2.94 -2.01 -10.79
C ASN A 37 -3.03 -2.90 -12.04
N ASP A 38 -2.02 -3.75 -12.27
CA ASP A 38 -2.05 -4.75 -13.35
C ASP A 38 -3.22 -5.73 -13.14
N GLY A 39 -3.46 -6.17 -11.90
CA GLY A 39 -4.58 -7.03 -11.53
C GLY A 39 -5.94 -6.36 -11.74
N MET A 40 -6.05 -5.06 -11.41
CA MET A 40 -7.25 -4.26 -11.68
C MET A 40 -7.55 -4.17 -13.18
N VAL A 41 -6.55 -3.87 -14.01
CA VAL A 41 -6.70 -3.76 -15.46
C VAL A 41 -7.03 -5.10 -16.10
N LYS A 42 -6.41 -6.19 -15.63
CA LYS A 42 -6.62 -7.56 -16.16
C LYS A 42 -7.86 -8.24 -15.60
N SER A 43 -8.58 -7.63 -14.66
CA SER A 43 -9.68 -8.25 -13.91
C SER A 43 -9.26 -9.56 -13.24
N ASP A 44 -8.09 -9.54 -12.55
CA ASP A 44 -7.50 -10.67 -11.84
C ASP A 44 -7.69 -10.53 -10.32
N PRO A 45 -8.84 -10.99 -9.77
CA PRO A 45 -9.10 -10.88 -8.35
C PRO A 45 -8.15 -11.73 -7.49
N ALA A 46 -7.58 -12.82 -8.03
CA ALA A 46 -6.68 -13.68 -7.28
C ALA A 46 -5.36 -12.99 -6.96
N THR A 47 -4.81 -12.25 -7.92
CA THR A 47 -3.62 -11.41 -7.69
C THR A 47 -3.93 -10.27 -6.72
N VAL A 48 -5.04 -9.55 -6.93
CA VAL A 48 -5.42 -8.41 -6.10
C VAL A 48 -5.68 -8.84 -4.65
N ALA A 49 -6.33 -10.00 -4.42
CA ALA A 49 -6.64 -10.49 -3.07
C ALA A 49 -5.41 -10.65 -2.15
N LYS A 50 -4.26 -11.00 -2.71
CA LYS A 50 -3.01 -11.19 -1.97
C LYS A 50 -2.40 -9.86 -1.49
N LEU A 51 -2.74 -8.77 -2.17
CA LEU A 51 -2.19 -7.44 -1.93
C LEU A 51 -3.08 -6.58 -1.03
N LEU A 52 -4.28 -7.04 -0.69
CA LEU A 52 -5.23 -6.34 0.17
C LEU A 52 -5.27 -7.00 1.55
N ALA A 53 -5.19 -6.18 2.61
CA ALA A 53 -5.39 -6.63 3.97
C ALA A 53 -6.88 -6.93 4.22
N ASP A 54 -7.17 -7.81 5.19
CA ASP A 54 -8.55 -8.21 5.49
C ASP A 54 -9.37 -7.08 6.11
N ASP A 55 -8.71 -6.14 6.79
CA ASP A 55 -9.28 -4.93 7.40
C ASP A 55 -9.17 -3.68 6.51
N LEU A 56 -9.03 -3.86 5.20
CA LEU A 56 -8.89 -2.78 4.23
C LEU A 56 -9.99 -1.73 4.33
N SER A 57 -9.59 -0.46 4.30
CA SER A 57 -10.47 0.70 4.07
C SER A 57 -10.17 1.30 2.69
N TYR A 58 -11.09 1.18 1.74
CA TYR A 58 -10.87 1.60 0.36
C TYR A 58 -11.91 2.66 -0.04
N PHE A 59 -11.50 3.94 -0.04
CA PHE A 59 -12.36 5.06 -0.36
C PHE A 59 -12.20 5.52 -1.79
N HIS A 60 -13.33 5.65 -2.47
CA HIS A 60 -13.43 6.26 -3.80
C HIS A 60 -13.52 7.79 -3.73
N SER A 61 -13.27 8.46 -4.86
CA SER A 61 -13.32 9.92 -4.94
C SER A 61 -14.71 10.53 -4.72
N ASN A 62 -15.78 9.72 -4.79
CA ASN A 62 -17.15 10.11 -4.47
C ASN A 62 -17.54 9.85 -3.00
N GLY A 63 -16.60 9.43 -2.16
CA GLY A 63 -16.82 9.11 -0.75
C GLY A 63 -17.33 7.70 -0.47
N ALA A 64 -17.62 6.88 -1.49
CA ALA A 64 -18.01 5.49 -1.28
C ALA A 64 -16.84 4.70 -0.68
N MET A 65 -17.11 3.88 0.34
CA MET A 65 -16.16 3.01 0.99
C MET A 65 -16.43 1.56 0.60
N GLU A 66 -15.36 0.84 0.24
CA GLU A 66 -15.38 -0.58 -0.08
C GLU A 66 -14.47 -1.36 0.88
N THR A 67 -14.92 -2.55 1.25
CA THR A 67 -14.11 -3.58 1.91
C THR A 67 -13.29 -4.36 0.87
N LYS A 68 -12.34 -5.18 1.34
CA LYS A 68 -11.63 -6.13 0.47
C LYS A 68 -12.58 -6.97 -0.38
N ALA A 69 -13.66 -7.50 0.24
CA ALA A 69 -14.65 -8.33 -0.45
C ALA A 69 -15.37 -7.56 -1.57
N ASP A 70 -15.72 -6.29 -1.32
CA ASP A 70 -16.37 -5.43 -2.30
C ASP A 70 -15.46 -5.14 -3.49
N VAL A 71 -14.19 -4.79 -3.22
CA VAL A 71 -13.18 -4.57 -4.27
C VAL A 71 -13.02 -5.81 -5.14
N LEU A 72 -12.87 -7.00 -4.55
CA LEU A 72 -12.71 -8.25 -5.29
C LEU A 72 -13.94 -8.60 -6.13
N LYS A 73 -15.14 -8.37 -5.59
CA LYS A 73 -16.39 -8.53 -6.32
C LYS A 73 -16.48 -7.56 -7.49
N GLY A 74 -16.07 -6.30 -7.29
CA GLY A 74 -16.09 -5.27 -8.33
C GLY A 74 -15.12 -5.55 -9.50
N ILE A 75 -14.02 -6.26 -9.25
CA ILE A 75 -13.05 -6.65 -10.27
C ILE A 75 -13.55 -7.85 -11.09
N SER A 76 -14.33 -8.75 -10.46
CA SER A 76 -14.77 -9.98 -11.09
C SER A 76 -15.82 -9.70 -12.18
N GLY A 77 -15.48 -9.89 -13.44
CA GLY A 77 -16.45 -10.02 -14.52
C GLY A 77 -16.44 -8.96 -15.62
N LYS A 78 -16.02 -7.72 -15.43
CA LYS A 78 -15.91 -6.73 -16.51
C LYS A 78 -14.64 -5.90 -16.40
N VAL A 79 -13.92 -5.75 -17.51
CA VAL A 79 -12.81 -4.82 -17.64
C VAL A 79 -13.34 -3.40 -17.39
N LYS A 80 -13.00 -2.86 -16.23
CA LYS A 80 -13.40 -1.50 -15.82
C LYS A 80 -12.41 -0.47 -16.35
N TYR A 81 -11.12 -0.79 -16.29
CA TYR A 81 -10.04 0.10 -16.70
C TYR A 81 -9.26 -0.51 -17.87
N THR A 82 -8.98 0.29 -18.89
CA THR A 82 -8.09 -0.08 -20.01
C THR A 82 -6.64 0.27 -19.68
N ALA A 83 -6.42 1.26 -18.81
CA ALA A 83 -5.11 1.62 -18.28
C ALA A 83 -5.23 2.34 -16.94
N ILE A 84 -4.19 2.23 -16.11
CA ILE A 84 -3.97 3.03 -14.91
C ILE A 84 -2.55 3.60 -15.04
N LYS A 85 -2.45 4.94 -15.17
CA LYS A 85 -1.19 5.63 -15.45
C LYS A 85 -0.79 6.49 -14.26
N PHE A 86 0.35 6.19 -13.66
CA PHE A 86 0.95 7.04 -12.63
C PHE A 86 1.75 8.17 -13.28
N GLU A 87 1.49 9.40 -12.88
CA GLU A 87 2.16 10.60 -13.37
C GLU A 87 3.21 11.10 -12.37
N THR A 88 2.89 11.05 -11.09
CA THR A 88 3.81 11.36 -9.99
C THR A 88 3.70 10.30 -8.91
N THR A 89 4.81 10.06 -8.22
CA THR A 89 4.86 9.10 -7.11
C THR A 89 5.76 9.67 -6.02
N ASN A 90 5.24 9.72 -4.78
CA ASN A 90 6.03 9.97 -3.60
C ASN A 90 5.87 8.81 -2.63
N VAL A 91 6.96 8.42 -1.96
CA VAL A 91 7.01 7.32 -1.01
C VAL A 91 7.53 7.82 0.32
N ARG A 92 6.89 7.44 1.41
CA ARG A 92 7.32 7.74 2.78
C ARG A 92 7.15 6.50 3.64
N GLN A 93 8.20 6.10 4.35
CA GLN A 93 8.17 4.94 5.25
C GLN A 93 8.19 5.38 6.72
N TYR A 94 7.40 4.68 7.53
CA TYR A 94 7.32 4.84 8.98
C TYR A 94 7.33 3.44 9.62
N GLY A 95 8.53 2.94 9.92
CA GLY A 95 8.71 1.57 10.41
C GLY A 95 8.16 0.52 9.42
N ASN A 96 7.20 -0.27 9.84
CA ASN A 96 6.54 -1.30 9.00
C ASN A 96 5.36 -0.77 8.18
N THR A 97 5.26 0.55 8.03
CA THR A 97 4.21 1.21 7.25
C THR A 97 4.83 2.07 6.18
N VAL A 98 4.32 1.97 4.95
CA VAL A 98 4.67 2.84 3.82
C VAL A 98 3.42 3.56 3.36
N ILE A 99 3.55 4.88 3.17
CA ILE A 99 2.52 5.72 2.57
C ILE A 99 3.01 6.13 1.19
N THR A 100 2.22 5.88 0.16
CA THR A 100 2.47 6.38 -1.18
C THR A 100 1.42 7.39 -1.57
N THR A 101 1.80 8.40 -2.34
CA THR A 101 0.88 9.37 -2.93
C THR A 101 1.18 9.53 -4.40
N HIS A 102 0.11 9.60 -5.22
CA HIS A 102 0.22 9.62 -6.67
C HIS A 102 -0.79 10.58 -7.30
N ASN A 103 -0.39 11.24 -8.39
CA ASN A 103 -1.33 11.68 -9.41
C ASN A 103 -1.52 10.52 -10.39
N VAL A 104 -2.75 10.15 -10.65
CA VAL A 104 -3.09 8.96 -11.46
C VAL A 104 -4.18 9.29 -12.46
N MET A 105 -3.99 8.83 -13.68
CA MET A 105 -5.05 8.81 -14.68
C MET A 105 -5.62 7.39 -14.79
N PHE A 106 -6.88 7.23 -14.43
CA PHE A 106 -7.66 6.03 -14.70
C PHE A 106 -8.34 6.16 -16.05
N VAL A 107 -8.02 5.26 -16.97
CA VAL A 107 -8.59 5.24 -18.32
C VAL A 107 -9.62 4.11 -18.41
N THR A 108 -10.85 4.48 -18.77
CA THR A 108 -11.92 3.53 -19.12
C THR A 108 -12.16 3.58 -20.63
N PRO A 109 -12.97 2.70 -21.20
CA PRO A 109 -13.28 2.75 -22.65
C PRO A 109 -13.93 4.07 -23.12
N THR A 110 -14.56 4.82 -22.21
CA THR A 110 -15.36 6.01 -22.57
C THR A 110 -14.84 7.31 -21.99
N VAL A 111 -14.08 7.26 -20.88
CA VAL A 111 -13.66 8.45 -20.14
C VAL A 111 -12.37 8.20 -19.36
N SER A 112 -11.62 9.27 -19.12
CA SER A 112 -10.46 9.26 -18.21
C SER A 112 -10.75 10.11 -16.99
N HIS A 113 -10.27 9.64 -15.83
CA HIS A 113 -10.42 10.33 -14.55
C HIS A 113 -9.04 10.62 -13.95
N HIS A 114 -8.77 11.88 -13.70
CA HIS A 114 -7.60 12.30 -12.92
C HIS A 114 -7.94 12.27 -11.44
N VAL A 115 -7.14 11.59 -10.66
CA VAL A 115 -7.30 11.52 -9.21
C VAL A 115 -5.94 11.66 -8.51
N PHE A 116 -5.98 12.21 -7.31
CA PHE A 116 -4.91 12.09 -6.34
C PHE A 116 -5.19 10.89 -5.45
N LEU A 117 -4.23 9.96 -5.36
CA LEU A 117 -4.32 8.79 -4.52
C LEU A 117 -3.40 8.91 -3.32
N THR A 118 -3.88 8.49 -2.16
CA THR A 118 -3.06 8.12 -1.02
C THR A 118 -3.30 6.64 -0.73
N THR A 119 -2.25 5.84 -0.65
CA THR A 119 -2.31 4.45 -0.23
C THR A 119 -1.42 4.21 0.97
N VAL A 120 -1.87 3.34 1.87
CA VAL A 120 -1.14 2.93 3.06
C VAL A 120 -0.89 1.43 2.97
N TRP A 121 0.36 1.06 3.05
CA TRP A 121 0.84 -0.31 3.00
C TRP A 121 1.44 -0.71 4.34
N ALA A 122 1.07 -1.87 4.84
CA ALA A 122 1.62 -2.45 6.06
C ALA A 122 2.40 -3.72 5.73
N LYS A 123 3.56 -3.89 6.38
CA LYS A 123 4.38 -5.09 6.25
C LYS A 123 3.77 -6.21 7.07
N GLN A 124 3.32 -7.25 6.41
CA GLN A 124 2.73 -8.44 6.99
C GLN A 124 3.69 -9.64 6.82
N PRO A 125 3.51 -10.76 7.53
CA PRO A 125 4.33 -11.97 7.32
C PRO A 125 4.29 -12.48 5.87
N SER A 126 3.17 -12.26 5.15
CA SER A 126 2.98 -12.63 3.75
C SER A 126 3.53 -11.62 2.73
N GLY A 127 4.07 -10.48 3.19
CA GLY A 127 4.54 -9.38 2.35
C GLY A 127 3.80 -8.07 2.61
N TRP A 128 3.98 -7.11 1.72
CA TRP A 128 3.30 -5.81 1.82
C TRP A 128 1.83 -5.92 1.39
N GLN A 129 0.92 -5.46 2.24
CA GLN A 129 -0.51 -5.41 1.95
C GLN A 129 -1.05 -3.99 2.14
N MET A 130 -1.93 -3.56 1.23
CA MET A 130 -2.65 -2.30 1.32
C MET A 130 -3.69 -2.39 2.43
N VAL A 131 -3.61 -1.52 3.42
CA VAL A 131 -4.55 -1.41 4.55
C VAL A 131 -5.51 -0.23 4.38
N ALA A 132 -5.12 0.80 3.63
CA ALA A 132 -6.00 1.92 3.34
C ALA A 132 -5.71 2.51 1.95
N ARG A 133 -6.75 3.02 1.31
CA ARG A 133 -6.68 3.82 0.07
C ARG A 133 -7.70 4.93 0.12
N GLN A 134 -7.28 6.13 -0.28
CA GLN A 134 -8.15 7.29 -0.45
C GLN A 134 -7.91 7.88 -1.84
N ALA A 135 -8.98 8.04 -2.61
CA ALA A 135 -8.98 8.76 -3.87
C ALA A 135 -9.64 10.14 -3.72
N THR A 136 -9.07 11.15 -4.37
CA THR A 136 -9.64 12.49 -4.47
C THR A 136 -9.68 12.87 -5.94
N GLN A 137 -10.88 13.26 -6.45
CA GLN A 137 -10.99 13.74 -7.82
C GLN A 137 -10.22 15.04 -7.99
N LEU A 138 -9.39 15.11 -9.03
CA LEU A 138 -8.73 16.35 -9.44
C LEU A 138 -9.59 17.11 -10.44
N PRO A 139 -9.46 18.45 -10.47
CA PRO A 139 -10.18 19.30 -11.44
C PRO A 139 -9.87 18.93 -12.90
#